data_b1719dad16da555b30066bba06ca1efe
#
_entry.id   b1719dad16da555b30066bba06ca1efe
#
_cell.length_a   1.000
_cell.length_b   1.000
_cell.length_c   1.000
_cell.angle_alpha   90.00
_cell.angle_beta   90.00
_cell.angle_gamma   90.00
#
_symmetry.space_group_name_H-M   'P 1'
#
loop_
_entity.id
_entity.type
_entity.pdbx_description
1 polymer ?
#
loop_
_entity_poly.entity_id
_entity_poly.type
_entity_poly.pdbx_seq_one_letter_code
_entity_poly.pdbx_strand_id
1 'polypeptide(L)'
;MHRGRATPYVSTRWAGSKRRSLAALERAFSELRFDTAVDVFSGSGAVAHLLKRMGKRVHANDALACCVETATALVVNGRTRLPEAKLASLFREAPGRRYRDTVYESWRGLYFLDEENHELDVVAQNVHALEDRFERALAWHALFQACLKKRPYALFHRANLALRTRDVARSFGNKTSWDAPLEQHFREALAEAHAALVDDDRGHLATRLDALACPL
;
A
#
# COMPACT_ATOMS: atom_id res chain seq x y z
N MET A 1 -8.03 26.00 -14.62
CA MET A 1 -7.40 24.68 -14.90
C MET A 1 -6.06 24.62 -14.19
N HIS A 2 -6.03 24.12 -12.94
CA HIS A 2 -4.78 23.83 -12.24
C HIS A 2 -4.25 22.49 -12.76
N ARG A 3 -3.27 22.53 -13.65
CA ARG A 3 -2.43 21.35 -13.92
C ARG A 3 -1.70 21.01 -12.62
N GLY A 4 -2.20 20.02 -11.90
CA GLY A 4 -1.54 19.50 -10.72
C GLY A 4 -0.11 19.10 -11.09
N ARG A 5 0.88 19.76 -10.52
CA ARG A 5 2.26 19.25 -10.47
C ARG A 5 2.17 17.84 -9.90
N ALA A 6 2.60 16.84 -10.66
CA ALA A 6 2.74 15.48 -10.16
C ALA A 6 3.51 15.58 -8.83
N THR A 7 2.86 15.17 -7.75
CA THR A 7 3.51 15.16 -6.44
C THR A 7 4.67 14.19 -6.53
N PRO A 8 5.89 14.58 -6.19
CA PRO A 8 7.08 13.74 -6.30
C PRO A 8 7.06 12.56 -5.31
N TYR A 9 6.01 12.39 -4.54
CA TYR A 9 5.89 11.41 -3.47
C TYR A 9 4.71 10.46 -3.73
N VAL A 10 4.90 9.19 -3.40
CA VAL A 10 3.83 8.19 -3.50
C VAL A 10 2.63 8.61 -2.68
N SER A 11 1.46 8.49 -3.27
CA SER A 11 0.20 8.72 -2.58
C SER A 11 -0.16 7.49 -1.77
N THR A 12 0.17 7.46 -0.50
CA THR A 12 -0.24 6.39 0.41
C THR A 12 -1.38 6.86 1.31
N ARG A 13 -2.46 6.09 1.36
CA ARG A 13 -3.51 6.26 2.37
C ARG A 13 -3.07 5.49 3.60
N TRP A 14 -2.83 6.19 4.70
CA TRP A 14 -2.42 5.61 5.96
C TRP A 14 -2.71 6.57 7.10
N ALA A 15 -3.29 6.09 8.20
CA ALA A 15 -3.49 6.90 9.39
C ALA A 15 -2.14 7.33 9.96
N GLY A 16 -1.95 8.64 10.14
CA GLY A 16 -0.69 9.20 10.64
C GLY A 16 0.45 9.31 9.61
N SER A 17 0.17 9.09 8.30
CA SER A 17 1.19 9.29 7.25
C SER A 17 1.79 10.69 7.31
N LYS A 18 3.13 10.75 7.21
CA LYS A 18 3.90 12.02 7.19
C LYS A 18 3.90 12.72 5.83
N ARG A 19 3.07 12.27 4.88
CA ARG A 19 3.02 12.82 3.51
C ARG A 19 2.94 14.35 3.46
N ARG A 20 2.12 14.95 4.34
CA ARG A 20 1.97 16.41 4.40
C ARG A 20 3.23 17.13 4.90
N SER A 21 4.10 16.45 5.61
CA SER A 21 5.33 16.99 6.21
C SER A 21 6.58 16.70 5.36
N LEU A 22 6.47 15.93 4.26
CA LEU A 22 7.63 15.47 3.50
C LEU A 22 8.50 16.62 2.98
N ALA A 23 7.91 17.71 2.49
CA ALA A 23 8.67 18.85 2.03
C ALA A 23 9.46 19.55 3.16
N ALA A 24 8.92 19.58 4.38
CA ALA A 24 9.62 20.12 5.54
C ALA A 24 10.73 19.17 6.01
N LEU A 25 10.46 17.85 6.01
CA LEU A 25 11.45 16.82 6.35
C LEU A 25 12.59 16.80 5.33
N GLU A 26 12.30 16.92 4.04
CA GLU A 26 13.32 16.98 2.98
C GLU A 26 14.29 18.16 3.22
N ARG A 27 13.76 19.36 3.54
CA ARG A 27 14.60 20.52 3.88
C ARG A 27 15.47 20.25 5.11
N ALA A 28 14.87 19.75 6.20
CA ALA A 28 15.59 19.44 7.44
C ALA A 28 16.68 18.39 7.22
N PHE A 29 16.38 17.32 6.49
CA PHE A 29 17.36 16.28 6.17
C PHE A 29 18.48 16.76 5.24
N SER A 30 18.21 17.73 4.38
CA SER A 30 19.23 18.32 3.48
C SER A 30 20.30 19.12 4.23
N GLU A 31 20.00 19.60 5.44
CA GLU A 31 20.94 20.28 6.32
C GLU A 31 21.86 19.33 7.10
N LEU A 32 21.52 18.04 7.10
CA LEU A 32 22.26 17.01 7.84
C LEU A 32 23.23 16.24 6.93
N ARG A 33 24.39 15.86 7.47
CA ARG A 33 25.37 15.03 6.78
C ARG A 33 25.23 13.57 7.27
N PHE A 34 24.65 12.73 6.43
CA PHE A 34 24.54 11.28 6.68
C PHE A 34 24.36 10.54 5.36
N ASP A 35 24.74 9.27 5.31
CA ASP A 35 24.63 8.40 4.15
C ASP A 35 23.61 7.27 4.38
N THR A 36 23.39 6.92 5.63
CA THR A 36 22.47 5.86 6.03
C THR A 36 21.41 6.38 6.98
N ALA A 37 20.22 5.79 6.93
CA ALA A 37 19.12 6.13 7.82
C ALA A 37 18.31 4.88 8.17
N VAL A 38 17.81 4.84 9.40
CA VAL A 38 16.85 3.84 9.88
C VAL A 38 15.52 4.52 10.13
N ASP A 39 14.46 4.05 9.47
CA ASP A 39 13.07 4.44 9.76
C ASP A 39 12.43 3.33 10.58
N VAL A 40 12.49 3.49 11.91
CA VAL A 40 12.14 2.43 12.88
C VAL A 40 10.64 2.12 12.90
N PHE A 41 9.80 3.07 12.50
CA PHE A 41 8.34 2.95 12.41
C PHE A 41 7.87 3.41 11.03
N SER A 42 8.25 2.66 9.99
CA SER A 42 8.11 3.10 8.60
C SER A 42 6.66 3.31 8.14
N GLY A 43 5.70 2.65 8.75
CA GLY A 43 4.28 2.83 8.49
C GLY A 43 3.95 2.77 7.00
N SER A 44 3.54 3.91 6.43
CA SER A 44 3.26 4.06 5.01
C SER A 44 4.50 4.06 4.09
N GLY A 45 5.70 3.95 4.64
CA GLY A 45 6.96 4.05 3.90
C GLY A 45 7.29 5.45 3.36
N ALA A 46 6.51 6.47 3.69
CA ALA A 46 6.64 7.80 3.07
C ALA A 46 7.99 8.47 3.39
N VAL A 47 8.46 8.39 4.63
CA VAL A 47 9.75 8.97 5.06
C VAL A 47 10.90 8.13 4.52
N ALA A 48 10.84 6.82 4.64
CA ALA A 48 11.83 5.90 4.09
C ALA A 48 11.99 6.09 2.57
N HIS A 49 10.90 6.23 1.83
CA HIS A 49 10.94 6.51 0.39
C HIS A 49 11.53 7.90 0.07
N LEU A 50 11.22 8.94 0.86
CA LEU A 50 11.85 10.25 0.74
C LEU A 50 13.37 10.14 0.89
N LEU A 51 13.84 9.47 1.94
CA LEU A 51 15.27 9.28 2.21
C LEU A 51 15.98 8.55 1.05
N LYS A 52 15.34 7.48 0.51
CA LYS A 52 15.83 6.81 -0.70
C LYS A 52 15.98 7.77 -1.88
N ARG A 53 14.96 8.60 -2.14
CA ARG A 53 15.01 9.63 -3.21
C ARG A 53 16.10 10.67 -2.99
N MET A 54 16.45 10.96 -1.74
CA MET A 54 17.59 11.82 -1.38
C MET A 54 18.94 11.09 -1.52
N GLY A 55 18.95 9.86 -2.04
CA GLY A 55 20.16 9.07 -2.25
C GLY A 55 20.73 8.51 -0.96
N LYS A 56 19.93 8.30 0.08
CA LYS A 56 20.39 7.66 1.32
C LYS A 56 20.17 6.15 1.26
N ARG A 57 21.06 5.37 1.87
CA ARG A 57 20.80 3.97 2.17
C ARG A 57 19.79 3.90 3.31
N VAL A 58 18.69 3.17 3.11
CA VAL A 58 17.57 3.15 4.07
C VAL A 58 17.33 1.74 4.59
N HIS A 59 17.19 1.64 5.90
CA HIS A 59 16.63 0.49 6.57
C HIS A 59 15.24 0.90 7.11
N ALA A 60 14.18 0.40 6.48
CA ALA A 60 12.80 0.60 6.93
C ALA A 60 12.38 -0.56 7.83
N ASN A 61 11.93 -0.29 9.03
CA ASN A 61 11.44 -1.29 9.98
C ASN A 61 10.00 -0.99 10.38
N ASP A 62 9.21 -2.02 10.62
CA ASP A 62 7.89 -1.90 11.25
C ASP A 62 7.47 -3.25 11.84
N ALA A 63 6.67 -3.22 12.91
CA ALA A 63 6.11 -4.43 13.50
C ALA A 63 4.99 -5.05 12.64
N LEU A 64 4.35 -4.24 11.79
CA LEU A 64 3.23 -4.67 10.95
C LEU A 64 3.72 -5.22 9.60
N ALA A 65 3.31 -6.44 9.26
CA ALA A 65 3.67 -7.07 8.00
C ALA A 65 3.28 -6.22 6.77
N CYS A 66 2.11 -5.57 6.79
CA CYS A 66 1.66 -4.72 5.68
C CYS A 66 2.56 -3.48 5.46
N CYS A 67 3.17 -2.96 6.52
CA CYS A 67 4.13 -1.86 6.43
C CYS A 67 5.45 -2.35 5.82
N VAL A 68 5.90 -3.55 6.20
CA VAL A 68 7.11 -4.18 5.64
C VAL A 68 6.93 -4.49 4.15
N GLU A 69 5.78 -5.03 3.74
CA GLU A 69 5.47 -5.22 2.32
C GLU A 69 5.46 -3.89 1.56
N THR A 70 4.87 -2.84 2.13
CA THR A 70 4.90 -1.49 1.55
C THR A 70 6.34 -0.96 1.42
N ALA A 71 7.17 -1.11 2.44
CA ALA A 71 8.57 -0.72 2.40
C ALA A 71 9.37 -1.57 1.39
N THR A 72 9.08 -2.87 1.28
CA THR A 72 9.69 -3.74 0.27
C THR A 72 9.32 -3.27 -1.14
N ALA A 73 8.06 -2.92 -1.40
CA ALA A 73 7.58 -2.43 -2.69
C ALA A 73 8.19 -1.09 -3.10
N LEU A 74 8.32 -0.14 -2.17
CA LEU A 74 8.64 1.25 -2.49
C LEU A 74 10.10 1.63 -2.18
N VAL A 75 10.72 0.97 -1.20
CA VAL A 75 12.07 1.31 -0.73
C VAL A 75 13.08 0.28 -1.19
N VAL A 76 12.85 -1.02 -0.93
CA VAL A 76 13.82 -2.06 -1.30
C VAL A 76 13.79 -2.34 -2.80
N ASN A 77 12.60 -2.39 -3.41
CA ASN A 77 12.45 -2.54 -4.84
C ASN A 77 12.97 -1.30 -5.58
N GLY A 78 13.84 -1.51 -6.57
CA GLY A 78 14.36 -0.44 -7.44
C GLY A 78 13.67 -0.40 -8.80
N ARG A 79 13.48 -1.56 -9.42
CA ARG A 79 13.12 -1.65 -10.85
C ARG A 79 12.04 -2.67 -11.18
N THR A 80 11.78 -3.65 -10.32
CA THR A 80 10.79 -4.69 -10.61
C THR A 80 9.40 -4.10 -10.69
N ARG A 81 8.67 -4.50 -11.72
CA ARG A 81 7.26 -4.11 -11.97
C ARG A 81 6.41 -5.36 -12.01
N LEU A 82 5.18 -5.30 -11.52
CA LEU A 82 4.20 -6.36 -11.70
C LEU A 82 3.66 -6.29 -13.13
N PRO A 83 3.87 -7.33 -13.97
CA PRO A 83 3.39 -7.34 -15.35
C PRO A 83 1.86 -7.38 -15.43
N GLU A 84 1.29 -6.75 -16.48
CA GLU A 84 -0.16 -6.67 -16.68
C GLU A 84 -0.83 -8.06 -16.73
N ALA A 85 -0.19 -9.03 -17.38
CA ALA A 85 -0.72 -10.39 -17.46
C ALA A 85 -0.86 -11.05 -16.09
N LYS A 86 0.12 -10.85 -15.19
CA LYS A 86 0.06 -11.34 -13.81
C LYS A 86 -1.00 -10.58 -13.01
N LEU A 87 -1.07 -9.23 -13.14
CA LEU A 87 -2.09 -8.43 -12.48
C LEU A 87 -3.50 -8.95 -12.83
N ALA A 88 -3.79 -9.13 -14.11
CA ALA A 88 -5.10 -9.61 -14.55
C ALA A 88 -5.46 -11.00 -13.99
N SER A 89 -4.46 -11.84 -13.73
CA SER A 89 -4.68 -13.16 -13.12
C SER A 89 -4.94 -13.10 -11.61
N LEU A 90 -4.53 -12.04 -10.91
CA LEU A 90 -4.76 -11.92 -9.48
C LEU A 90 -6.26 -11.86 -9.12
N PHE A 91 -7.08 -11.28 -9.99
CA PHE A 91 -8.52 -11.08 -9.80
C PHE A 91 -9.38 -12.25 -10.33
N ARG A 92 -8.76 -13.36 -10.69
CA ARG A 92 -9.44 -14.55 -11.24
C ARG A 92 -9.06 -15.78 -10.44
N GLU A 93 -10.03 -16.65 -10.25
CA GLU A 93 -9.75 -17.96 -9.71
C GLU A 93 -8.90 -18.77 -10.70
N ALA A 94 -7.83 -19.38 -10.19
CA ALA A 94 -7.01 -20.28 -10.99
C ALA A 94 -7.70 -21.64 -11.14
N PRO A 95 -7.73 -22.22 -12.35
CA PRO A 95 -8.36 -23.51 -12.60
C PRO A 95 -7.82 -24.60 -11.66
N GLY A 96 -8.72 -25.35 -11.03
CA GLY A 96 -8.37 -26.46 -10.15
C GLY A 96 -7.85 -26.06 -8.76
N ARG A 97 -7.70 -24.78 -8.46
CA ARG A 97 -7.32 -24.29 -7.13
C ARG A 97 -8.56 -24.13 -6.24
N ARG A 98 -8.48 -24.64 -5.01
CA ARG A 98 -9.48 -24.33 -3.98
C ARG A 98 -9.06 -23.09 -3.22
N TYR A 99 -9.98 -22.13 -3.12
CA TYR A 99 -9.79 -20.90 -2.34
C TYR A 99 -10.44 -21.05 -0.97
N ARG A 100 -9.83 -20.43 0.05
CA ARG A 100 -10.37 -20.37 1.40
C ARG A 100 -11.12 -19.06 1.57
N ASP A 101 -12.26 -19.09 2.22
CA ASP A 101 -13.11 -17.93 2.53
C ASP A 101 -12.69 -17.24 3.84
N THR A 102 -11.38 -17.01 4.04
CA THR A 102 -10.82 -16.50 5.32
C THR A 102 -11.29 -15.08 5.63
N VAL A 103 -11.28 -14.21 4.62
CA VAL A 103 -11.74 -12.81 4.77
C VAL A 103 -13.25 -12.79 4.94
N TYR A 104 -13.97 -13.53 4.09
CA TYR A 104 -15.42 -13.62 4.16
C TYR A 104 -15.90 -14.15 5.52
N GLU A 105 -15.35 -15.27 5.99
CA GLU A 105 -15.75 -15.87 7.27
C GLU A 105 -15.42 -14.98 8.47
N SER A 106 -14.25 -14.29 8.45
CA SER A 106 -13.79 -13.48 9.57
C SER A 106 -14.42 -12.08 9.63
N TRP A 107 -14.78 -11.49 8.49
CA TRP A 107 -15.11 -10.06 8.39
C TRP A 107 -16.45 -9.76 7.72
N ARG A 108 -17.24 -10.79 7.43
CA ARG A 108 -18.58 -10.66 6.86
C ARG A 108 -19.44 -9.70 7.64
N GLY A 109 -20.10 -8.78 6.92
CA GLY A 109 -20.98 -7.77 7.50
C GLY A 109 -20.28 -6.64 8.26
N LEU A 110 -18.92 -6.59 8.30
CA LEU A 110 -18.20 -5.58 9.08
C LEU A 110 -17.58 -4.47 8.22
N TYR A 111 -16.78 -4.82 7.21
CA TYR A 111 -15.95 -3.82 6.53
C TYR A 111 -16.25 -3.69 5.05
N PHE A 112 -16.48 -4.79 4.36
CA PHE A 112 -16.71 -4.88 2.93
C PHE A 112 -18.03 -5.58 2.65
N LEU A 113 -18.55 -5.44 1.43
CA LEU A 113 -19.67 -6.24 0.96
C LEU A 113 -19.24 -7.71 0.87
N ASP A 114 -20.19 -8.63 0.87
CA ASP A 114 -19.90 -10.07 0.86
C ASP A 114 -19.15 -10.46 -0.43
N GLU A 115 -19.53 -9.90 -1.58
CA GLU A 115 -18.84 -10.10 -2.86
C GLU A 115 -17.39 -9.58 -2.83
N GLU A 116 -17.17 -8.43 -2.17
CA GLU A 116 -15.84 -7.87 -1.99
C GLU A 116 -14.97 -8.72 -1.06
N ASN A 117 -15.56 -9.34 -0.03
CA ASN A 117 -14.83 -10.26 0.84
C ASN A 117 -14.37 -11.50 0.09
N HIS A 118 -15.21 -12.10 -0.77
CA HIS A 118 -14.82 -13.22 -1.63
C HIS A 118 -13.74 -12.81 -2.64
N GLU A 119 -13.88 -11.64 -3.28
CA GLU A 119 -12.85 -11.12 -4.16
C GLU A 119 -11.51 -10.93 -3.43
N LEU A 120 -11.52 -10.41 -2.20
CA LEU A 120 -10.33 -10.26 -1.37
C LEU A 120 -9.70 -11.62 -1.02
N ASP A 121 -10.50 -12.66 -0.76
CA ASP A 121 -10.00 -14.02 -0.52
C ASP A 121 -9.26 -14.58 -1.73
N VAL A 122 -9.80 -14.38 -2.93
CA VAL A 122 -9.16 -14.79 -4.19
C VAL A 122 -7.88 -14.02 -4.41
N VAL A 123 -7.94 -12.68 -4.37
CA VAL A 123 -6.79 -11.81 -4.66
C VAL A 123 -5.66 -12.04 -3.67
N ALA A 124 -5.95 -12.10 -2.36
CA ALA A 124 -4.92 -12.30 -1.33
C ALA A 124 -4.16 -13.62 -1.53
N GLN A 125 -4.89 -14.70 -1.82
CA GLN A 125 -4.27 -16.00 -2.05
C GLN A 125 -3.46 -16.05 -3.35
N ASN A 126 -3.91 -15.36 -4.41
CA ASN A 126 -3.16 -15.23 -5.64
C ASN A 126 -1.89 -14.38 -5.47
N VAL A 127 -1.96 -13.30 -4.70
CA VAL A 127 -0.78 -12.48 -4.36
C VAL A 127 0.23 -13.31 -3.57
N HIS A 128 -0.21 -14.11 -2.61
CA HIS A 128 0.70 -15.03 -1.88
C HIS A 128 1.40 -16.05 -2.79
N ALA A 129 0.79 -16.43 -3.90
CA ALA A 129 1.35 -17.39 -4.85
C ALA A 129 2.36 -16.76 -5.83
N LEU A 130 2.54 -15.46 -5.84
CA LEU A 130 3.58 -14.81 -6.63
C LEU A 130 4.97 -15.21 -6.09
N GLU A 131 5.83 -15.72 -6.97
CA GLU A 131 7.17 -16.19 -6.61
C GLU A 131 8.13 -15.03 -6.38
N ASP A 132 8.12 -14.03 -7.28
CA ASP A 132 8.99 -12.86 -7.15
C ASP A 132 8.55 -12.00 -5.95
N ARG A 133 9.51 -11.75 -5.05
CA ARG A 133 9.26 -11.00 -3.80
C ARG A 133 8.82 -9.56 -4.04
N PHE A 134 9.32 -8.93 -5.08
CA PHE A 134 9.00 -7.53 -5.36
C PHE A 134 7.67 -7.38 -6.08
N GLU A 135 7.34 -8.29 -7.00
CA GLU A 135 6.00 -8.37 -7.59
C GLU A 135 4.96 -8.61 -6.50
N ARG A 136 5.24 -9.54 -5.57
CA ARG A 136 4.36 -9.83 -4.44
C ARG A 136 4.19 -8.63 -3.52
N ALA A 137 5.28 -7.93 -3.18
CA ALA A 137 5.22 -6.74 -2.33
C ALA A 137 4.45 -5.59 -3.01
N LEU A 138 4.64 -5.36 -4.31
CA LEU A 138 3.88 -4.39 -5.10
C LEU A 138 2.39 -4.73 -5.10
N ALA A 139 2.04 -6.01 -5.29
CA ALA A 139 0.66 -6.47 -5.28
C ALA A 139 0.02 -6.29 -3.89
N TRP A 140 0.72 -6.63 -2.80
CA TRP A 140 0.25 -6.36 -1.44
C TRP A 140 0.05 -4.87 -1.19
N HIS A 141 1.03 -4.04 -1.54
CA HIS A 141 0.91 -2.59 -1.39
C HIS A 141 -0.34 -2.07 -2.13
N ALA A 142 -0.52 -2.46 -3.38
CA ALA A 142 -1.67 -2.05 -4.18
C ALA A 142 -3.00 -2.51 -3.58
N LEU A 143 -3.07 -3.75 -3.07
CA LEU A 143 -4.26 -4.30 -2.42
C LEU A 143 -4.60 -3.52 -1.13
N PHE A 144 -3.60 -3.21 -0.29
CA PHE A 144 -3.83 -2.41 0.93
C PHE A 144 -4.36 -1.01 0.59
N GLN A 145 -3.82 -0.35 -0.43
CA GLN A 145 -4.30 0.96 -0.87
C GLN A 145 -5.72 0.88 -1.45
N ALA A 146 -6.03 -0.17 -2.21
CA ALA A 146 -7.38 -0.41 -2.73
C ALA A 146 -8.39 -0.61 -1.59
N CYS A 147 -8.08 -1.45 -0.62
CA CYS A 147 -8.90 -1.65 0.58
C CYS A 147 -9.17 -0.33 1.32
N LEU A 148 -8.15 0.50 1.51
CA LEU A 148 -8.28 1.80 2.17
C LEU A 148 -9.14 2.79 1.36
N LYS A 149 -9.12 2.73 0.03
CA LYS A 149 -9.99 3.55 -0.84
C LYS A 149 -11.46 3.16 -0.74
N LYS A 150 -11.75 1.87 -0.59
CA LYS A 150 -13.12 1.35 -0.44
C LYS A 150 -13.72 1.61 0.94
N ARG A 151 -12.95 2.18 1.87
CA ARG A 151 -13.37 2.42 3.25
C ARG A 151 -13.70 3.88 3.50
N PRO A 152 -14.84 4.21 4.13
CA PRO A 152 -15.10 5.55 4.64
C PRO A 152 -13.94 6.01 5.54
N TYR A 153 -13.42 7.19 5.26
CA TYR A 153 -12.31 7.82 5.98
C TYR A 153 -11.00 7.02 5.97
N ALA A 154 -10.86 5.99 5.13
CA ALA A 154 -9.71 5.07 5.10
C ALA A 154 -9.41 4.39 6.46
N LEU A 155 -10.45 4.18 7.26
CA LEU A 155 -10.36 3.56 8.59
C LEU A 155 -11.14 2.24 8.63
N PHE A 156 -10.65 1.26 9.37
CA PHE A 156 -11.36 0.01 9.66
C PHE A 156 -12.21 0.19 10.92
N HIS A 157 -13.41 0.71 10.75
CA HIS A 157 -14.38 0.93 11.82
C HIS A 157 -15.66 0.15 11.54
N ARG A 158 -16.24 -0.49 12.55
CA ARG A 158 -17.43 -1.38 12.43
C ARG A 158 -18.63 -0.72 11.75
N ALA A 159 -18.84 0.58 11.95
CA ALA A 159 -19.94 1.31 11.33
C ALA A 159 -19.72 1.65 9.84
N ASN A 160 -18.55 1.38 9.28
CA ASN A 160 -18.22 1.81 7.92
C ASN A 160 -19.08 1.13 6.85
N LEU A 161 -19.37 -0.17 6.98
CA LEU A 161 -20.22 -0.86 6.02
C LEU A 161 -21.65 -0.26 6.04
N ALA A 162 -22.21 0.02 7.20
CA ALA A 162 -23.50 0.66 7.33
C ALA A 162 -23.53 2.06 6.67
N LEU A 163 -22.41 2.80 6.69
CA LEU A 163 -22.29 4.06 5.97
C LEU A 163 -22.32 3.87 4.45
N ARG A 164 -21.79 2.78 3.92
CA ARG A 164 -21.82 2.47 2.49
C ARG A 164 -23.20 2.01 2.01
N THR A 165 -23.90 1.21 2.81
CA THR A 165 -25.15 0.53 2.44
C THR A 165 -26.40 1.35 2.73
N ARG A 166 -26.32 2.43 3.53
CA ARG A 166 -27.48 3.30 3.79
C ARG A 166 -27.95 3.98 2.51
N ASP A 167 -29.27 3.90 2.27
CA ASP A 167 -29.93 4.66 1.22
C ASP A 167 -30.21 6.09 1.70
N VAL A 168 -29.20 6.94 1.57
CA VAL A 168 -29.29 8.38 1.89
C VAL A 168 -28.65 9.19 0.78
N ALA A 169 -29.34 10.24 0.35
CA ALA A 169 -28.75 11.21 -0.57
C ALA A 169 -27.52 11.84 0.10
N ARG A 170 -26.34 11.66 -0.50
CA ARG A 170 -25.09 12.21 0.01
C ARG A 170 -24.59 13.31 -0.89
N SER A 171 -24.30 14.46 -0.31
CA SER A 171 -23.87 15.65 -1.04
C SER A 171 -22.36 15.69 -1.32
N PHE A 172 -21.57 14.72 -0.86
CA PHE A 172 -20.12 14.69 -1.05
C PHE A 172 -19.56 13.29 -1.29
N GLY A 173 -18.80 13.23 -2.12
CA GLY A 173 -17.98 12.53 -3.11
C GLY A 173 -17.27 11.27 -2.73
N ASN A 174 -17.56 10.54 -1.67
CA ASN A 174 -16.86 9.30 -1.39
C ASN A 174 -17.61 8.04 -1.90
N LYS A 175 -18.90 8.15 -2.20
CA LYS A 175 -19.69 7.01 -2.68
C LYS A 175 -19.13 6.46 -3.99
N THR A 176 -18.76 7.29 -4.93
CA THR A 176 -18.12 6.88 -6.22
C THR A 176 -16.85 6.04 -5.97
N SER A 177 -16.04 6.43 -4.98
CA SER A 177 -14.85 5.66 -4.62
C SER A 177 -15.18 4.33 -3.94
N TRP A 178 -16.25 4.27 -3.14
CA TRP A 178 -16.62 3.02 -2.46
C TRP A 178 -17.28 2.03 -3.41
N ASP A 179 -18.03 2.52 -4.40
CA ASP A 179 -18.75 1.71 -5.37
C ASP A 179 -17.83 1.24 -6.53
N ALA A 180 -16.71 1.94 -6.76
CA ALA A 180 -15.77 1.53 -7.79
C ALA A 180 -15.18 0.12 -7.51
N PRO A 181 -14.92 -0.69 -8.55
CA PRO A 181 -14.34 -2.03 -8.40
C PRO A 181 -13.02 -2.03 -7.61
N LEU A 182 -12.77 -3.08 -6.81
CA LEU A 182 -11.50 -3.25 -6.08
C LEU A 182 -10.32 -3.27 -7.05
N GLU A 183 -10.46 -3.95 -8.18
CA GLU A 183 -9.44 -4.02 -9.23
C GLU A 183 -9.05 -2.64 -9.76
N GLN A 184 -10.02 -1.72 -9.96
CA GLN A 184 -9.72 -0.37 -10.41
C GLN A 184 -8.79 0.35 -9.42
N HIS A 185 -9.11 0.30 -8.13
CA HIS A 185 -8.28 0.93 -7.10
C HIS A 185 -6.92 0.28 -6.97
N PHE A 186 -6.84 -1.03 -7.15
CA PHE A 186 -5.59 -1.77 -7.18
C PHE A 186 -4.70 -1.29 -8.34
N ARG A 187 -5.25 -1.21 -9.56
CA ARG A 187 -4.54 -0.73 -10.76
C ARG A 187 -4.02 0.70 -10.59
N GLU A 188 -4.83 1.58 -10.06
CA GLU A 188 -4.44 2.96 -9.77
C GLU A 188 -3.28 3.02 -8.77
N ALA A 189 -3.36 2.28 -7.67
CA ALA A 189 -2.32 2.24 -6.65
C ALA A 189 -1.02 1.60 -7.17
N LEU A 190 -1.13 0.55 -7.99
CA LEU A 190 0.02 -0.09 -8.62
C LEU A 190 0.71 0.85 -9.61
N ALA A 191 -0.06 1.59 -10.42
CA ALA A 191 0.49 2.57 -11.35
C ALA A 191 1.24 3.69 -10.60
N GLU A 192 0.68 4.18 -9.48
CA GLU A 192 1.35 5.14 -8.60
C GLU A 192 2.65 4.57 -8.02
N ALA A 193 2.64 3.31 -7.54
CA ALA A 193 3.83 2.64 -7.03
C ALA A 193 4.90 2.46 -8.10
N HIS A 194 4.52 2.03 -9.31
CA HIS A 194 5.44 1.90 -10.44
C HIS A 194 6.08 3.23 -10.86
N ALA A 195 5.31 4.33 -10.80
CA ALA A 195 5.83 5.66 -11.13
C ALA A 195 6.78 6.20 -10.05
N ALA A 196 6.70 5.67 -8.84
CA ALA A 196 7.51 6.09 -7.70
C ALA A 196 8.80 5.28 -7.52
N LEU A 197 9.00 4.20 -8.29
CA LEU A 197 10.21 3.40 -8.20
C LEU A 197 11.46 4.26 -8.44
N VAL A 198 12.43 4.11 -7.58
CA VAL A 198 13.76 4.70 -7.69
C VAL A 198 14.76 3.59 -7.88
N ASP A 199 15.40 3.55 -9.04
CA ASP A 199 16.41 2.56 -9.35
C ASP A 199 17.76 3.00 -8.79
N ASP A 200 18.21 2.34 -7.74
CA ASP A 200 19.54 2.49 -7.18
C ASP A 200 20.04 1.15 -6.58
N ASP A 201 21.34 1.03 -6.41
CA ASP A 201 22.00 -0.19 -5.90
C ASP A 201 22.53 -0.02 -4.46
N ARG A 202 21.87 0.82 -3.63
CA ARG A 202 22.36 1.14 -2.27
C ARG A 202 22.10 0.07 -1.23
N GLY A 203 21.42 -1.02 -1.57
CA GLY A 203 21.19 -2.14 -0.65
C GLY A 203 20.25 -1.77 0.50
N HIS A 204 19.07 -1.22 0.16
CA HIS A 204 18.02 -0.93 1.13
C HIS A 204 17.47 -2.18 1.78
N LEU A 205 16.98 -2.05 3.03
CA LEU A 205 16.41 -3.14 3.81
C LEU A 205 14.99 -2.80 4.26
N ALA A 206 14.16 -3.83 4.37
CA ALA A 206 12.88 -3.78 5.07
C ALA A 206 12.82 -4.96 6.03
N THR A 207 12.52 -4.69 7.31
CA THR A 207 12.48 -5.71 8.36
C THR A 207 11.19 -5.63 9.17
N ARG A 208 10.82 -6.77 9.74
CA ARG A 208 9.71 -6.89 10.66
C ARG A 208 10.24 -7.21 12.05
N LEU A 209 10.64 -6.19 12.78
CA LEU A 209 11.21 -6.34 14.10
C LEU A 209 10.48 -5.44 15.10
N ASP A 210 10.56 -5.79 16.38
CA ASP A 210 10.30 -4.84 17.45
C ASP A 210 11.27 -3.66 17.32
N ALA A 211 10.78 -2.44 17.57
CA ALA A 211 11.58 -1.23 17.44
C ALA A 211 12.83 -1.25 18.33
N LEU A 212 12.74 -1.87 19.51
CA LEU A 212 13.86 -2.01 20.45
C LEU A 212 14.90 -3.05 19.99
N ALA A 213 14.52 -3.95 19.09
CA ALA A 213 15.40 -4.95 18.51
C ALA A 213 15.94 -4.54 17.13
N CYS A 214 15.53 -3.37 16.62
CA CYS A 214 15.99 -2.88 15.33
C CYS A 214 17.46 -2.43 15.44
N PRO A 215 18.38 -2.99 14.62
CA PRO A 215 19.77 -2.55 14.63
C PRO A 215 19.87 -1.11 14.10
N LEU A 216 20.51 -0.24 14.88
CA LEU A 216 20.78 1.16 14.55
C LEU A 216 22.11 1.30 13.81
#